data_30c9814e7c5920f4bf7687b17e7f5e2d
#
_entry.id   30c9814e7c5920f4bf7687b17e7f5e2d
#
_cell.length_a   1.000
_cell.length_b   1.000
_cell.length_c   1.000
_cell.angle_alpha   90.00
_cell.angle_beta   90.00
_cell.angle_gamma   90.00
#
_symmetry.space_group_name_H-M   'P 1'
#
loop_
_entity.id
_entity.type
_entity.pdbx_description
1 polymer ?
#
loop_
_entity_poly.entity_id
_entity_poly.type
_entity_poly.pdbx_seq_one_letter_code
_entity_poly.pdbx_strand_id
1 'polypeptide(L)'
;CEDLSISGINTAGIPDNIMKTLIIDLKFNEKYFERVIHHELFHIINDGFKDLFDENEWKKFNKQNFKYADCSTCSKKLGLDTYTNTNGFFTEYSMTIPSEDMAEVYSHLITGNYKISDDEILNKKIKFIKDKLKEIDNTFIF
;
A
#
# COMPACT_ATOMS: atom_id res chain seq x y z
N CYS A 1 22.61 12.35 0.77
CA CYS A 1 21.31 12.04 0.13
C CYS A 1 21.60 11.22 -1.10
N GLU A 2 21.32 9.94 -1.06
CA GLU A 2 21.51 9.06 -2.22
C GLU A 2 20.27 9.20 -3.11
N ASP A 3 20.50 9.23 -4.41
CA ASP A 3 19.47 9.16 -5.42
C ASP A 3 19.03 7.69 -5.52
N LEU A 4 17.81 7.38 -5.15
CA LEU A 4 17.28 6.02 -5.19
C LEU A 4 16.87 5.58 -6.59
N SER A 5 17.09 6.38 -7.63
CA SER A 5 16.84 5.99 -9.02
C SER A 5 17.83 4.92 -9.48
N ILE A 6 17.66 3.70 -8.99
CA ILE A 6 18.45 2.55 -9.41
C ILE A 6 17.81 1.98 -10.67
N SER A 7 18.60 1.85 -11.75
CA SER A 7 18.17 1.21 -13.01
C SER A 7 17.05 1.94 -13.78
N GLY A 8 16.93 3.27 -13.62
CA GLY A 8 15.95 4.07 -14.38
C GLY A 8 14.52 4.00 -13.83
N ILE A 9 14.34 3.44 -12.64
CA ILE A 9 13.06 3.45 -11.91
C ILE A 9 13.20 4.45 -10.75
N ASN A 10 12.40 5.50 -10.76
CA ASN A 10 12.31 6.41 -9.63
C ASN A 10 11.60 5.71 -8.48
N THR A 11 12.35 5.36 -7.45
CA THR A 11 11.83 4.73 -6.24
C THR A 11 11.68 5.79 -5.16
N ALA A 12 10.47 5.91 -4.62
CA ALA A 12 10.17 6.88 -3.55
C ALA A 12 10.74 6.46 -2.20
N GLY A 13 10.77 5.15 -1.93
CA GLY A 13 11.29 4.55 -0.72
C GLY A 13 11.68 3.09 -0.94
N ILE A 14 12.45 2.55 -0.01
CA ILE A 14 12.86 1.15 0.03
C ILE A 14 12.78 0.68 1.49
N PRO A 15 11.96 -0.35 1.80
CA PRO A 15 11.93 -0.94 3.12
C PRO A 15 13.12 -1.91 3.27
N ASP A 16 13.88 -1.78 4.36
CA ASP A 16 14.86 -2.79 4.76
C ASP A 16 14.22 -3.73 5.79
N ASN A 17 13.76 -4.86 5.31
CA ASN A 17 13.05 -5.85 6.14
C ASN A 17 13.97 -6.56 7.14
N ILE A 18 15.29 -6.53 6.95
CA ILE A 18 16.28 -7.12 7.86
C ILE A 18 16.55 -6.16 9.01
N MET A 19 16.90 -4.93 8.69
CA MET A 19 17.22 -3.90 9.67
C MET A 19 15.99 -3.20 10.25
N LYS A 20 14.79 -3.46 9.70
CA LYS A 20 13.53 -2.79 10.06
C LYS A 20 13.64 -1.25 9.95
N THR A 21 14.26 -0.80 8.89
CA THR A 21 14.49 0.62 8.59
C THR A 21 13.88 1.00 7.23
N LEU A 22 13.70 2.29 7.04
CA LEU A 22 13.21 2.86 5.77
C LEU A 22 14.30 3.74 5.17
N ILE A 23 14.52 3.58 3.87
CA ILE A 23 15.32 4.51 3.07
C ILE A 23 14.33 5.29 2.20
N ILE A 24 14.27 6.61 2.37
CA ILE A 24 13.31 7.48 1.68
C ILE A 24 14.08 8.48 0.81
N ASP A 25 13.65 8.63 -0.44
CA ASP A 25 14.17 9.67 -1.33
C ASP A 25 13.57 11.03 -0.96
N LEU A 26 14.37 11.91 -0.36
CA LEU A 26 13.96 13.25 0.03
C LEU A 26 13.70 14.18 -1.16
N LYS A 27 14.08 13.79 -2.38
CA LYS A 27 13.76 14.54 -3.62
C LYS A 27 12.46 14.08 -4.26
N PHE A 28 11.87 13.02 -3.73
CA PHE A 28 10.57 12.56 -4.21
C PHE A 28 9.50 13.63 -3.97
N ASN A 29 8.43 13.61 -4.75
CA ASN A 29 7.39 14.61 -4.72
C ASN A 29 6.77 14.75 -3.32
N GLU A 30 6.94 15.94 -2.71
CA GLU A 30 6.47 16.28 -1.35
C GLU A 30 4.98 15.95 -1.13
N LYS A 31 4.16 16.08 -2.18
CA LYS A 31 2.72 15.74 -2.16
C LYS A 31 2.44 14.32 -1.64
N TYR A 32 3.34 13.38 -1.89
CA TYR A 32 3.14 11.96 -1.54
C TYR A 32 4.00 11.51 -0.37
N PHE A 33 4.89 12.37 0.14
CA PHE A 33 5.97 11.99 1.04
C PHE A 33 5.48 11.28 2.31
N GLU A 34 4.49 11.85 3.00
CA GLU A 34 3.92 11.26 4.20
C GLU A 34 3.30 9.89 3.91
N ARG A 35 2.54 9.78 2.82
CA ARG A 35 1.93 8.52 2.41
C ARG A 35 2.96 7.46 2.05
N VAL A 36 4.05 7.83 1.37
CA VAL A 36 5.16 6.92 1.03
C VAL A 36 5.81 6.36 2.29
N ILE A 37 6.08 7.16 3.31
CA ILE A 37 6.62 6.68 4.58
C ILE A 37 5.74 5.57 5.16
N HIS A 38 4.44 5.78 5.23
CA HIS A 38 3.50 4.79 5.75
C HIS A 38 3.38 3.57 4.84
N HIS A 39 3.42 3.75 3.53
CA HIS A 39 3.42 2.69 2.55
C HIS A 39 4.60 1.72 2.77
N GLU A 40 5.81 2.25 2.85
CA GLU A 40 7.02 1.45 3.07
C GLU A 40 7.03 0.82 4.48
N LEU A 41 6.52 1.53 5.49
CA LEU A 41 6.35 0.97 6.82
C LEU A 41 5.44 -0.27 6.81
N PHE A 42 4.37 -0.24 6.00
CA PHE A 42 3.50 -1.40 5.88
C PHE A 42 4.24 -2.64 5.35
N HIS A 43 5.15 -2.48 4.41
CA HIS A 43 5.95 -3.62 3.92
C HIS A 43 6.77 -4.27 5.02
N ILE A 44 7.32 -3.48 5.96
CA ILE A 44 8.02 -4.01 7.14
C ILE A 44 7.06 -4.75 8.07
N ILE A 45 5.87 -4.20 8.32
CA ILE A 45 4.83 -4.85 9.13
C ILE A 45 4.41 -6.16 8.46
N ASN A 46 4.06 -6.12 7.19
CA ASN A 46 3.64 -7.28 6.41
C ASN A 46 4.71 -8.39 6.40
N ASP A 47 5.99 -8.03 6.27
CA ASP A 47 7.09 -9.01 6.34
C ASP A 47 7.18 -9.68 7.72
N GLY A 48 6.94 -8.93 8.79
CA GLY A 48 6.95 -9.45 10.16
C GLY A 48 5.74 -10.33 10.52
N PHE A 49 4.62 -10.16 9.82
CA PHE A 49 3.33 -10.78 10.13
C PHE A 49 2.65 -11.38 8.89
N LYS A 50 3.41 -12.04 8.02
CA LYS A 50 2.95 -12.57 6.72
C LYS A 50 1.70 -13.44 6.81
N ASP A 51 1.58 -14.22 7.88
CA ASP A 51 0.44 -15.13 8.08
C ASP A 51 -0.87 -14.37 8.33
N LEU A 52 -0.80 -13.13 8.80
CA LEU A 52 -1.98 -12.29 9.03
C LEU A 52 -2.47 -11.61 7.75
N PHE A 53 -1.54 -11.23 6.86
CA PHE A 53 -1.84 -10.50 5.63
C PHE A 53 -1.83 -11.42 4.41
N ASP A 54 -2.71 -12.44 4.41
CA ASP A 54 -2.79 -13.43 3.32
C ASP A 54 -3.25 -12.78 2.01
N GLU A 55 -2.35 -12.74 1.03
CA GLU A 55 -2.64 -12.22 -0.30
C GLU A 55 -3.77 -12.96 -1.02
N ASN A 56 -3.96 -14.26 -0.76
CA ASN A 56 -5.04 -15.03 -1.40
C ASN A 56 -6.41 -14.66 -0.83
N GLU A 57 -6.48 -14.30 0.46
CA GLU A 57 -7.67 -13.72 1.06
C GLU A 57 -7.94 -12.33 0.48
N TRP A 58 -6.91 -11.50 0.42
CA TRP A 58 -6.98 -10.14 -0.14
C TRP A 58 -7.51 -10.11 -1.58
N LYS A 59 -7.00 -10.98 -2.45
CA LYS A 59 -7.41 -11.08 -3.86
C LYS A 59 -8.91 -11.33 -4.02
N LYS A 60 -9.55 -12.02 -3.07
CA LYS A 60 -10.98 -12.35 -3.11
C LYS A 60 -11.89 -11.13 -2.94
N PHE A 61 -11.40 -10.02 -2.41
CA PHE A 61 -12.19 -8.78 -2.32
C PHE A 61 -12.44 -8.15 -3.70
N ASN A 62 -11.53 -8.34 -4.64
CA ASN A 62 -11.62 -7.74 -5.96
C ASN A 62 -12.71 -8.38 -6.84
N LYS A 63 -13.13 -7.63 -7.86
CA LYS A 63 -14.05 -8.17 -8.88
C LYS A 63 -13.45 -9.41 -9.54
N GLN A 64 -14.27 -10.38 -9.87
CA GLN A 64 -13.86 -11.68 -10.42
C GLN A 64 -13.01 -11.58 -11.69
N ASN A 65 -13.20 -10.55 -12.50
CA ASN A 65 -12.45 -10.31 -13.74
C ASN A 65 -11.17 -9.50 -13.53
N PHE A 66 -10.89 -9.03 -12.31
CA PHE A 66 -9.66 -8.30 -12.00
C PHE A 66 -8.51 -9.26 -11.76
N LYS A 67 -7.33 -8.93 -12.30
CA LYS A 67 -6.07 -9.64 -12.06
C LYS A 67 -4.96 -8.64 -11.79
N TYR A 68 -4.21 -8.89 -10.73
CA TYR A 68 -2.96 -8.21 -10.48
C TYR A 68 -1.92 -8.56 -11.54
N ALA A 69 -0.88 -7.74 -11.66
CA ALA A 69 0.30 -8.07 -12.45
C ALA A 69 1.20 -9.09 -11.71
N ASP A 70 2.19 -9.61 -12.42
CA ASP A 70 3.14 -10.59 -11.86
C ASP A 70 4.18 -9.93 -10.92
N CYS A 71 4.43 -8.63 -11.09
CA CYS A 71 5.28 -7.84 -10.20
C CYS A 71 4.89 -6.35 -10.24
N SER A 72 5.28 -5.56 -9.21
CA SER A 72 4.95 -4.12 -9.14
C SER A 72 5.58 -3.32 -10.27
N THR A 73 6.81 -3.63 -10.66
CA THR A 73 7.54 -2.95 -11.74
C THR A 73 7.24 -3.49 -13.14
N CYS A 74 6.58 -4.65 -13.27
CA CYS A 74 6.16 -5.22 -14.56
C CYS A 74 4.94 -4.49 -15.14
N SER A 75 4.20 -3.78 -14.30
CA SER A 75 3.02 -3.02 -14.68
C SER A 75 3.40 -1.62 -15.12
N LYS A 76 2.62 -1.05 -16.07
CA LYS A 76 2.69 0.38 -16.40
C LYS A 76 1.85 1.24 -15.45
N LYS A 77 1.24 0.65 -14.44
CA LYS A 77 0.35 1.31 -13.46
C LYS A 77 1.18 1.91 -12.33
N LEU A 78 1.71 3.10 -12.54
CA LEU A 78 2.62 3.77 -11.60
C LEU A 78 2.03 5.05 -11.00
N GLY A 79 0.76 5.38 -11.30
CA GLY A 79 0.10 6.58 -10.81
C GLY A 79 -0.17 6.52 -9.30
N LEU A 80 0.28 7.54 -8.57
CA LEU A 80 0.14 7.68 -7.11
C LEU A 80 -1.01 8.63 -6.71
N ASP A 81 -1.68 9.27 -7.66
CA ASP A 81 -2.82 10.11 -7.37
C ASP A 81 -4.01 9.28 -6.88
N THR A 82 -4.63 9.74 -5.80
CA THR A 82 -5.83 9.10 -5.26
C THR A 82 -7.00 9.26 -6.23
N TYR A 83 -7.65 8.17 -6.56
CA TYR A 83 -8.82 8.20 -7.42
C TYR A 83 -10.01 8.91 -6.77
N THR A 84 -10.77 9.64 -7.57
CA THR A 84 -12.08 10.18 -7.16
C THR A 84 -13.16 9.08 -7.10
N ASN A 85 -13.05 8.08 -7.99
CA ASN A 85 -13.89 6.88 -8.02
C ASN A 85 -12.97 5.67 -7.86
N THR A 86 -12.93 5.11 -6.68
CA THR A 86 -11.90 4.15 -6.25
C THR A 86 -12.08 2.76 -6.86
N ASN A 87 -13.29 2.28 -7.13
CA ASN A 87 -13.55 0.93 -7.68
C ASN A 87 -12.72 -0.19 -7.00
N GLY A 88 -12.55 -0.10 -5.69
CA GLY A 88 -11.77 -1.04 -4.88
C GLY A 88 -10.29 -0.71 -4.74
N PHE A 89 -9.80 0.40 -5.33
CA PHE A 89 -8.39 0.79 -5.31
C PHE A 89 -8.25 2.28 -5.06
N PHE A 90 -7.31 2.68 -4.21
CA PHE A 90 -7.03 4.09 -3.95
C PHE A 90 -6.29 4.77 -5.10
N THR A 91 -5.34 4.08 -5.70
CA THR A 91 -4.44 4.62 -6.74
C THR A 91 -4.32 3.64 -7.90
N GLU A 92 -3.75 4.08 -8.99
CA GLU A 92 -3.36 3.18 -10.09
C GLU A 92 -2.32 2.16 -9.60
N TYR A 93 -1.38 2.59 -8.75
CA TYR A 93 -0.32 1.74 -8.20
C TYR A 93 -0.87 0.58 -7.35
N SER A 94 -1.98 0.78 -6.64
CA SER A 94 -2.69 -0.28 -5.91
C SER A 94 -3.08 -1.48 -6.80
N MET A 95 -3.21 -1.28 -8.10
CA MET A 95 -3.60 -2.36 -9.02
C MET A 95 -2.42 -3.20 -9.52
N THR A 96 -1.21 -3.01 -9.01
CA THR A 96 -0.01 -3.72 -9.46
C THR A 96 0.07 -5.12 -8.88
N ILE A 97 0.29 -5.24 -7.58
CA ILE A 97 0.32 -6.53 -6.85
C ILE A 97 -0.41 -6.38 -5.51
N PRO A 98 -0.80 -7.50 -4.86
CA PRO A 98 -1.57 -7.44 -3.61
C PRO A 98 -0.87 -6.73 -2.47
N SER A 99 0.44 -6.91 -2.32
CA SER A 99 1.20 -6.24 -1.25
C SER A 99 1.23 -4.73 -1.40
N GLU A 100 1.35 -4.22 -2.64
CA GLU A 100 1.27 -2.78 -2.91
C GLU A 100 -0.15 -2.24 -2.64
N ASP A 101 -1.18 -3.00 -3.01
CA ASP A 101 -2.56 -2.62 -2.72
C ASP A 101 -2.83 -2.54 -1.21
N MET A 102 -2.34 -3.50 -0.43
CA MET A 102 -2.42 -3.45 1.04
C MET A 102 -1.67 -2.26 1.61
N ALA A 103 -0.45 -1.98 1.11
CA ALA A 103 0.36 -0.85 1.54
C ALA A 103 -0.31 0.50 1.21
N GLU A 104 -0.93 0.62 0.03
CA GLU A 104 -1.71 1.81 -0.34
C GLU A 104 -2.94 1.98 0.56
N VAL A 105 -3.68 0.91 0.88
CA VAL A 105 -4.82 0.99 1.80
C VAL A 105 -4.36 1.41 3.19
N TYR A 106 -3.28 0.82 3.71
CA TYR A 106 -2.73 1.19 5.01
C TYR A 106 -2.27 2.65 5.04
N SER A 107 -1.51 3.10 4.05
CA SER A 107 -0.98 4.47 4.01
C SER A 107 -2.08 5.52 3.94
N HIS A 108 -3.13 5.31 3.15
CA HIS A 108 -4.29 6.19 3.10
C HIS A 108 -5.08 6.18 4.41
N LEU A 109 -5.16 5.02 5.08
CA LEU A 109 -5.84 4.89 6.36
C LEU A 109 -5.15 5.72 7.45
N ILE A 110 -3.82 5.66 7.53
CA ILE A 110 -3.03 6.36 8.56
C ILE A 110 -3.00 7.86 8.29
N THR A 111 -2.79 8.28 7.06
CA THR A 111 -2.75 9.71 6.72
C THR A 111 -4.12 10.40 6.74
N GLY A 112 -5.22 9.64 6.81
CA GLY A 112 -6.57 10.19 6.81
C GLY A 112 -6.97 10.87 5.49
N ASN A 113 -6.16 10.76 4.45
CA ASN A 113 -6.34 11.44 3.16
C ASN A 113 -7.33 10.72 2.23
N TYR A 114 -8.38 10.13 2.79
CA TYR A 114 -9.43 9.49 2.00
C TYR A 114 -10.81 9.85 2.53
N LYS A 115 -11.78 9.93 1.63
CA LYS A 115 -13.19 10.00 2.01
C LYS A 115 -13.75 8.58 2.05
N ILE A 116 -14.48 8.24 3.10
CA ILE A 116 -15.28 7.02 3.12
C ILE A 116 -16.22 7.09 1.91
N SER A 117 -16.05 6.18 1.00
CA SER A 117 -16.83 6.10 -0.23
C SER A 117 -17.87 5.00 -0.12
N ASP A 118 -18.86 5.00 -1.02
CA ASP A 118 -19.82 3.91 -1.18
C ASP A 118 -19.19 2.67 -1.86
N ASP A 119 -17.86 2.63 -1.95
CA ASP A 119 -17.09 1.53 -2.53
C ASP A 119 -17.01 0.35 -1.56
N GLU A 120 -17.89 -0.62 -1.74
CA GLU A 120 -17.97 -1.81 -0.89
C GLU A 120 -16.67 -2.63 -0.88
N ILE A 121 -15.94 -2.68 -2.01
CA ILE A 121 -14.69 -3.45 -2.11
C ILE A 121 -13.64 -2.78 -1.25
N LEU A 122 -13.48 -1.47 -1.42
CA LEU A 122 -12.51 -0.70 -0.66
C LEU A 122 -12.81 -0.73 0.84
N ASN A 123 -14.09 -0.64 1.22
CA ASN A 123 -14.50 -0.75 2.62
C ASN A 123 -14.17 -2.11 3.25
N LYS A 124 -14.29 -3.22 2.48
CA LYS A 124 -13.85 -4.55 2.93
C LYS A 124 -12.34 -4.62 3.13
N LYS A 125 -11.57 -4.04 2.20
CA LYS A 125 -10.11 -3.94 2.28
C LYS A 125 -9.66 -3.13 3.50
N ILE A 126 -10.26 -1.97 3.73
CA ILE A 126 -10.00 -1.12 4.90
C ILE A 126 -10.31 -1.88 6.18
N LYS A 127 -11.45 -2.55 6.24
CA LYS A 127 -11.83 -3.36 7.40
C LYS A 127 -10.81 -4.47 7.66
N PHE A 128 -10.39 -5.20 6.62
CA PHE A 128 -9.38 -6.25 6.73
C PHE A 128 -8.08 -5.70 7.35
N ILE A 129 -7.53 -4.61 6.81
CA ILE A 129 -6.30 -4.01 7.35
C ILE A 129 -6.49 -3.61 8.83
N LYS A 130 -7.60 -2.94 9.17
CA LYS A 130 -7.90 -2.55 10.56
C LYS A 130 -7.96 -3.74 11.51
N ASP A 131 -8.65 -4.80 11.10
CA ASP A 131 -8.81 -6.01 11.92
C ASP A 131 -7.45 -6.68 12.14
N LYS A 132 -6.63 -6.83 11.07
CA LYS A 132 -5.31 -7.47 11.16
C LYS A 132 -4.32 -6.66 12.00
N LEU A 133 -4.33 -5.36 11.90
CA LEU A 133 -3.49 -4.50 12.75
C LEU A 133 -3.88 -4.62 14.23
N LYS A 134 -5.18 -4.72 14.55
CA LYS A 134 -5.65 -4.95 15.92
C LYS A 134 -5.31 -6.33 16.46
N GLU A 135 -5.16 -7.34 15.59
CA GLU A 135 -4.63 -8.65 15.99
C GLU A 135 -3.15 -8.56 16.42
N ILE A 136 -2.37 -7.66 15.79
CA ILE A 136 -0.97 -7.41 16.16
C ILE A 136 -0.90 -6.62 17.47
N ASP A 137 -1.65 -5.52 17.55
CA ASP A 137 -1.71 -4.67 18.75
C ASP A 137 -3.09 -4.00 18.84
N ASN A 138 -3.81 -4.29 19.90
CA ASN A 138 -5.15 -3.76 20.14
C ASN A 138 -5.20 -2.25 20.45
N THR A 139 -4.04 -1.62 20.62
CA THR A 139 -3.92 -0.16 20.81
C THR A 139 -3.99 0.63 19.50
N PHE A 140 -3.97 -0.02 18.33
CA PHE A 140 -4.21 0.66 17.06
C PHE A 140 -5.58 1.35 17.05
N ILE A 141 -5.58 2.69 16.93
CA ILE A 141 -6.77 3.55 16.84
C ILE A 141 -6.86 4.12 15.43
N PHE A 142 -8.05 4.00 14.80
CA PHE A 142 -8.30 4.49 13.43
C PHE A 142 -9.58 5.32 13.37
#